data_657caa79d67b0fa3da32dfcc3d3a351d
#
_entry.id   657caa79d67b0fa3da32dfcc3d3a351d
#
_cell.length_a   1.000
_cell.length_b   1.000
_cell.length_c   1.000
_cell.angle_alpha   90.00
_cell.angle_beta   90.00
_cell.angle_gamma   90.00
#
_symmetry.space_group_name_H-M   'P 1'
#
loop_
_entity.id
_entity.type
_entity.pdbx_description
1 polymer ?
#
loop_
_entity_poly.entity_id
_entity_poly.type
_entity_poly.pdbx_seq_one_letter_code
_entity_poly.pdbx_strand_id
1 'polypeptide(L)'
;LHAIRPNPTRAGATIRYDVPRGGNVALRVYDAQGRCVRVLTEGWTAPGRRSLSWDARDARGAPVSAGLYFVRLSIAELSATQKLLILRQ
;
A
#
# COMPACT_ATOMS: atom_id res chain seq x y z
N LEU A 1 9.77 4.11 0.50
CA LEU A 1 8.53 3.95 -0.26
C LEU A 1 8.57 4.84 -1.50
N HIS A 2 8.62 4.21 -2.64
CA HIS A 2 8.70 4.90 -3.92
C HIS A 2 7.32 5.35 -4.39
N ALA A 3 7.30 6.16 -5.44
CA ALA A 3 6.04 6.54 -6.06
C ALA A 3 5.27 5.31 -6.53
N ILE A 4 3.98 5.29 -6.27
CA ILE A 4 3.09 4.18 -6.63
C ILE A 4 2.63 4.40 -8.08
N ARG A 5 2.65 3.33 -8.86
CA ARG A 5 2.28 3.41 -10.28
C ARG A 5 1.36 2.28 -10.69
N PRO A 6 0.38 2.54 -11.57
CA PRO A 6 -0.02 3.88 -12.01
C PRO A 6 -0.73 4.66 -10.91
N ASN A 7 -0.70 5.97 -11.00
CA ASN A 7 -1.38 6.84 -10.04
C ASN A 7 -1.75 8.15 -10.76
N PRO A 8 -3.03 8.38 -11.09
CA PRO A 8 -4.21 7.58 -10.71
C PRO A 8 -4.26 6.21 -11.40
N THR A 9 -5.07 5.34 -10.82
CA THR A 9 -5.28 4.00 -11.39
C THR A 9 -6.78 3.67 -11.43
N ARG A 10 -7.16 2.79 -12.35
CA ARG A 10 -8.54 2.29 -12.44
C ARG A 10 -8.70 0.90 -11.86
N ALA A 11 -7.61 0.17 -11.68
CA ALA A 11 -7.68 -1.23 -11.26
C ALA A 11 -6.79 -1.51 -10.08
N GLY A 12 -5.50 -1.32 -10.22
CA GLY A 12 -4.56 -1.62 -9.17
C GLY A 12 -3.24 -0.92 -9.42
N ALA A 13 -2.29 -1.11 -8.54
CA ALA A 13 -1.03 -0.41 -8.63
C ALA A 13 0.10 -1.26 -8.06
N THR A 14 1.30 -0.97 -8.50
CA THR A 14 2.52 -1.59 -7.99
C THR A 14 3.15 -0.67 -6.96
N ILE A 15 3.50 -1.25 -5.83
CA ILE A 15 4.09 -0.55 -4.70
C ILE A 15 5.50 -1.08 -4.53
N ARG A 16 6.48 -0.19 -4.59
CA ARG A 16 7.89 -0.53 -4.41
C ARG A 16 8.43 0.12 -3.16
N TYR A 17 9.20 -0.63 -2.42
CA TYR A 17 9.80 -0.12 -1.20
C TYR A 17 11.12 -0.84 -0.93
N ASP A 18 11.95 -0.19 -0.12
CA ASP A 18 13.24 -0.73 0.27
C ASP A 18 13.23 -1.06 1.74
N VAL A 19 13.79 -2.21 2.10
CA VAL A 19 14.00 -2.62 3.49
C VAL A 19 15.50 -2.54 3.74
N PRO A 20 15.99 -1.47 4.40
CA PRO A 20 17.44 -1.32 4.57
C PRO A 20 18.03 -2.32 5.55
N ARG A 21 17.25 -2.71 6.56
CA ARG A 21 17.64 -3.74 7.53
C ARG A 21 16.46 -4.67 7.74
N GLY A 22 16.74 -5.93 8.02
CA GLY A 22 15.68 -6.87 8.34
C GLY A 22 14.87 -6.40 9.55
N GLY A 23 13.58 -6.55 9.49
CA GLY A 23 12.70 -6.12 10.55
C GLY A 23 11.24 -6.38 10.25
N ASN A 24 10.40 -6.00 11.20
CA ASN A 24 8.97 -6.11 11.01
C ASN A 24 8.47 -4.98 10.13
N VAL A 25 7.78 -5.34 9.06
CA VAL A 25 7.24 -4.43 8.06
C VAL A 25 5.73 -4.56 8.08
N ALA A 26 5.04 -3.44 7.97
CA ALA A 26 3.61 -3.42 7.72
C ALA A 26 3.33 -2.49 6.55
N LEU A 27 2.63 -2.98 5.55
CA LEU A 27 2.23 -2.20 4.39
C LEU A 27 0.71 -2.28 4.29
N ARG A 28 0.05 -1.15 4.51
CA ARG A 28 -1.41 -1.09 4.63
C ARG A 28 -1.98 0.01 3.76
N VAL A 29 -3.22 -0.20 3.33
CA VAL A 29 -3.97 0.80 2.57
C VAL A 29 -5.11 1.32 3.45
N TYR A 30 -5.22 2.63 3.53
CA TYR A 30 -6.27 3.33 4.28
C TYR A 30 -7.12 4.14 3.33
N ASP A 31 -8.40 4.27 3.65
CA ASP A 31 -9.28 5.18 2.93
C ASP A 31 -9.13 6.62 3.45
N ALA A 32 -9.89 7.54 2.88
CA ALA A 32 -9.81 8.95 3.24
C ALA A 32 -10.32 9.24 4.66
N GLN A 33 -11.09 8.31 5.26
CA GLN A 33 -11.54 8.42 6.63
C GLN A 33 -10.57 7.80 7.63
N GLY A 34 -9.44 7.26 7.14
CA GLY A 34 -8.43 6.65 7.99
C GLY A 34 -8.68 5.20 8.34
N ARG A 35 -9.67 4.55 7.72
CA ARG A 35 -9.94 3.13 7.96
C ARG A 35 -8.98 2.28 7.14
N CYS A 36 -8.43 1.24 7.74
CA CYS A 36 -7.61 0.28 7.02
C CYS A 36 -8.51 -0.61 6.15
N VAL A 37 -8.35 -0.51 4.84
CA VAL A 37 -9.14 -1.31 3.89
C VAL A 37 -8.42 -2.57 3.47
N ARG A 38 -7.11 -2.60 3.56
CA ARG A 38 -6.33 -3.78 3.20
C ARG A 38 -4.98 -3.78 3.90
N VAL A 39 -4.59 -4.94 4.39
CA VAL A 39 -3.20 -5.19 4.81
C VAL A 39 -2.52 -5.92 3.67
N LEU A 40 -1.55 -5.28 3.04
CA LEU A 40 -0.87 -5.87 1.88
C LEU A 40 0.20 -6.86 2.29
N THR A 41 0.97 -6.52 3.31
CA THR A 41 1.94 -7.44 3.90
C THR A 41 2.21 -7.03 5.33
N GLU A 42 2.54 -8.00 6.17
CA GLU A 42 2.85 -7.76 7.57
C GLU A 42 3.74 -8.88 8.08
N GLY A 43 4.84 -8.53 8.76
CA GLY A 43 5.73 -9.50 9.34
C GLY A 43 7.19 -9.17 9.09
N TRP A 44 8.05 -10.08 9.55
CA TRP A 44 9.48 -9.92 9.38
C TRP A 44 9.87 -10.04 7.90
N THR A 45 10.68 -9.12 7.45
CA THR A 45 11.12 -9.03 6.06
C THR A 45 12.63 -8.84 6.02
N ALA A 46 13.31 -9.62 5.19
CA ALA A 46 14.74 -9.49 5.00
C ALA A 46 15.08 -8.19 4.26
N PRO A 47 16.32 -7.68 4.41
CA PRO A 47 16.75 -6.50 3.67
C PRO A 47 16.63 -6.69 2.17
N GLY A 48 16.40 -5.61 1.46
CA GLY A 48 16.38 -5.61 0.00
C GLY A 48 15.25 -4.78 -0.57
N ARG A 49 15.21 -4.77 -1.90
CA ARG A 49 14.14 -4.13 -2.65
C ARG A 49 12.95 -5.05 -2.72
N ARG A 50 11.77 -4.47 -2.52
CA ARG A 50 10.52 -5.21 -2.52
C ARG A 50 9.54 -4.55 -3.46
N SER A 51 8.68 -5.37 -4.03
CA SER A 51 7.62 -4.91 -4.91
C SER A 51 6.43 -5.82 -4.70
N LEU A 52 5.25 -5.22 -4.58
CA LEU A 52 4.02 -5.98 -4.58
C LEU A 52 2.91 -5.18 -5.23
N SER A 53 1.89 -5.88 -5.68
CA SER A 53 0.76 -5.28 -6.35
C SER A 53 -0.46 -5.31 -5.45
N TRP A 54 -1.21 -4.22 -5.47
CA TRP A 54 -2.54 -4.17 -4.86
C TRP A 54 -3.57 -4.19 -5.97
N ASP A 55 -4.56 -5.05 -5.83
CA ASP A 55 -5.60 -5.26 -6.83
C ASP A 55 -6.80 -4.30 -6.66
N ALA A 56 -6.66 -3.27 -5.81
CA ALA A 56 -7.72 -2.31 -5.50
C ALA A 56 -8.97 -2.97 -4.89
N ARG A 57 -8.75 -4.04 -4.13
CA ARG A 57 -9.80 -4.75 -3.41
C ARG A 57 -9.56 -4.66 -1.92
N ASP A 58 -10.65 -4.66 -1.15
CA ASP A 58 -10.56 -4.68 0.30
C ASP A 58 -10.25 -6.10 0.80
N ALA A 59 -10.21 -6.26 2.12
CA ALA A 59 -9.87 -7.54 2.75
C ALA A 59 -10.88 -8.65 2.44
N ARG A 60 -12.09 -8.30 2.01
CA ARG A 60 -13.14 -9.26 1.64
C ARG A 60 -13.10 -9.61 0.16
N GLY A 61 -12.22 -8.98 -0.60
CA GLY A 61 -12.12 -9.19 -2.03
C GLY A 61 -13.06 -8.33 -2.86
N ALA A 62 -13.76 -7.39 -2.25
CA ALA A 62 -14.64 -6.47 -2.97
C ALA A 62 -13.84 -5.28 -3.52
N PRO A 63 -14.15 -4.83 -4.75
CA PRO A 63 -13.50 -3.64 -5.27
C PRO A 63 -13.76 -2.42 -4.39
N VAL A 64 -12.72 -1.63 -4.13
CA VAL A 64 -12.89 -0.40 -3.36
C VAL A 64 -13.51 0.69 -4.23
N SER A 65 -14.16 1.64 -3.59
CA SER A 65 -14.79 2.78 -4.27
C SER A 65 -13.74 3.70 -4.86
N ALA A 66 -14.12 4.46 -5.88
CA ALA A 66 -13.29 5.55 -6.38
C ALA A 66 -13.02 6.54 -5.25
N GLY A 67 -11.83 7.09 -5.21
CA GLY A 67 -11.46 8.07 -4.21
C GLY A 67 -9.98 8.04 -3.90
N LEU A 68 -9.63 8.78 -2.87
CA LEU A 68 -8.25 8.91 -2.41
C LEU A 68 -7.95 7.88 -1.34
N TYR A 69 -6.84 7.19 -1.52
CA TYR A 69 -6.33 6.20 -0.59
C TYR A 69 -4.91 6.55 -0.18
N PHE A 70 -4.50 6.01 0.96
CA PHE A 70 -3.15 6.22 1.49
C PHE A 70 -2.52 4.87 1.70
N VAL A 71 -1.36 4.68 1.09
CA VAL A 71 -0.56 3.47 1.27
C VAL A 71 0.54 3.82 2.26
N ARG A 72 0.53 3.15 3.40
CA ARG A 72 1.46 3.42 4.49
C ARG A 72 2.37 2.23 4.72
N LEU A 73 3.66 2.52 4.67
CA LEU A 73 4.72 1.57 5.01
C LEU A 73 5.24 1.91 6.40
N SER A 74 5.30 0.92 7.26
CA SER A 74 5.93 1.04 8.59
C SER A 74 7.04 0.02 8.70
N ILE A 75 8.22 0.47 9.10
CA ILE A 75 9.39 -0.39 9.36
C ILE A 75 9.96 0.08 10.70
N ALA A 76 9.90 -0.76 11.72
CA ALA A 76 10.28 -0.38 13.08
C ALA A 76 9.52 0.89 13.50
N GLU A 77 10.24 1.97 13.85
CA GLU A 77 9.63 3.23 14.26
C GLU A 77 9.41 4.21 13.11
N LEU A 78 9.84 3.83 11.91
CA LEU A 78 9.73 4.69 10.74
C LEU A 78 8.47 4.39 9.96
N SER A 79 7.87 5.43 9.41
CA SER A 79 6.73 5.23 8.50
C SER A 79 6.81 6.23 7.35
N ALA A 80 6.26 5.81 6.22
CA ALA A 80 6.14 6.64 5.03
C ALA A 80 4.78 6.39 4.41
N THR A 81 4.18 7.42 3.83
CA THR A 81 2.85 7.35 3.25
C THR A 81 2.87 7.94 1.85
N GLN A 82 2.22 7.26 0.93
CA GLN A 82 2.00 7.74 -0.43
C GLN A 82 0.51 7.77 -0.72
N LYS A 83 0.07 8.78 -1.44
CA LYS A 83 -1.31 8.89 -1.89
C LYS A 83 -1.52 8.05 -3.14
N LEU A 84 -2.71 7.49 -3.26
CA LEU A 84 -3.12 6.74 -4.44
C LEU A 84 -4.55 7.10 -4.77
N LEU A 85 -4.78 7.61 -5.97
CA LEU A 85 -6.12 7.97 -6.42
C LEU A 85 -6.68 6.83 -7.27
N ILE A 86 -7.84 6.32 -6.86
CA ILE A 86 -8.57 5.26 -7.57
C ILE A 86 -9.68 5.91 -8.36
N LEU A 87 -9.68 5.64 -9.65
CA LEU A 87 -10.71 6.09 -10.57
C LEU A 87 -11.62 4.93 -10.93
N ARG A 88 -12.90 5.20 -11.11
CA ARG A 88 -13.86 4.22 -11.61
C ARG A 88 -14.68 4.85 -12.73
N GLN A 89 -15.26 4.00 -13.52
CA GLN A 89 -16.19 4.46 -14.54
C GLN A 89 -17.61 4.33 -14.06
#